data_2ded9924a77f087243286212b88b5589
#
_entry.id   2ded9924a77f087243286212b88b5589
#
_cell.length_a   1.000
_cell.length_b   1.000
_cell.length_c   1.000
_cell.angle_alpha   90.00
_cell.angle_beta   90.00
_cell.angle_gamma   90.00
#
_symmetry.space_group_name_H-M   'P 1'
#
loop_
_entity.id
_entity.type
_entity.pdbx_description
1 polymer ?
#
loop_
_entity_poly.entity_id
_entity_poly.type
_entity_poly.pdbx_seq_one_letter_code
_entity_poly.pdbx_strand_id
1 'polypeptide(L)'
;YRVFVDKWATVKPMSAAERRAIETFLDEANNLDQLMKRSAKLLADLTKQVAVITYPITGEGSGSEKMTISGTANLARSGEDLGTSLSPILEALEEQVVLLRLLGDANDTVKVRIGGEQSESNLRQTSLVTVGYGAAESPVGALGILGPTRMDYAGSMAAVSAVARYVGRYI
;
A
#
# COMPACT_ATOMS: atom_id res chain seq x y z
N TYR A 1 -6.04 13.12 -13.50
CA TYR A 1 -6.32 12.12 -12.45
C TYR A 1 -6.52 12.76 -11.08
N ARG A 2 -5.80 13.83 -10.75
CA ARG A 2 -5.95 14.53 -9.46
C ARG A 2 -7.39 14.99 -9.23
N VAL A 3 -8.04 15.53 -10.24
CA VAL A 3 -9.42 15.99 -10.16
C VAL A 3 -10.38 14.85 -9.80
N PHE A 4 -10.17 13.68 -10.39
CA PHE A 4 -11.00 12.50 -10.09
C PHE A 4 -10.74 11.99 -8.68
N VAL A 5 -9.49 11.95 -8.25
CA VAL A 5 -9.12 11.51 -6.90
C VAL A 5 -9.73 12.43 -5.85
N ASP A 6 -9.68 13.73 -6.06
CA ASP A 6 -10.24 14.71 -5.12
C ASP A 6 -11.77 14.60 -5.04
N LYS A 7 -12.44 14.29 -6.16
CA LYS A 7 -13.88 14.01 -6.16
C LYS A 7 -14.21 12.75 -5.39
N TRP A 8 -13.31 11.79 -5.34
CA TRP A 8 -13.50 10.51 -4.69
C TRP A 8 -12.84 10.43 -3.31
N ALA A 9 -12.44 11.57 -2.75
CA ALA A 9 -11.91 11.65 -1.38
C ALA A 9 -12.90 11.12 -0.33
N THR A 10 -14.21 11.10 -0.68
CA THR A 10 -15.28 10.51 0.13
C THR A 10 -15.73 9.16 -0.45
N VAL A 11 -14.79 8.31 -0.78
CA VAL A 11 -15.02 7.03 -1.45
C VAL A 11 -16.01 6.16 -0.68
N LYS A 12 -16.90 5.53 -1.42
CA LYS A 12 -17.77 4.48 -0.86
C LYS A 12 -16.92 3.40 -0.21
N PRO A 13 -17.15 3.08 1.06
CA PRO A 13 -16.45 1.96 1.68
C PRO A 13 -16.80 0.67 0.95
N MET A 14 -15.95 -0.34 1.07
CA MET A 14 -16.25 -1.67 0.56
C MET A 14 -17.57 -2.17 1.12
N SER A 15 -18.28 -3.01 0.36
CA SER A 15 -19.48 -3.67 0.82
C SER A 15 -19.19 -4.53 2.05
N ALA A 16 -20.22 -4.83 2.84
CA ALA A 16 -20.08 -5.68 4.01
C ALA A 16 -19.58 -7.09 3.63
N ALA A 17 -20.00 -7.61 2.47
CA ALA A 17 -19.55 -8.91 1.98
C ALA A 17 -18.06 -8.91 1.64
N GLU A 18 -17.57 -7.88 0.98
CA GLU A 18 -16.16 -7.72 0.65
C GLU A 18 -15.31 -7.61 1.91
N ARG A 19 -15.74 -6.82 2.88
CA ARG A 19 -15.03 -6.70 4.17
C ARG A 19 -14.96 -8.01 4.93
N ARG A 20 -16.04 -8.80 4.94
CA ARG A 20 -16.04 -10.12 5.57
C ARG A 20 -15.09 -11.08 4.89
N ALA A 21 -15.01 -11.04 3.56
CA ALA A 21 -14.08 -11.88 2.81
C ALA A 21 -12.63 -11.55 3.18
N ILE A 22 -12.30 -10.27 3.29
CA ILE A 22 -10.98 -9.80 3.72
C ILE A 22 -10.68 -10.27 5.15
N GLU A 23 -11.61 -10.06 6.07
CA GLU A 23 -11.44 -10.46 7.47
C GLU A 23 -11.25 -11.97 7.61
N THR A 24 -12.05 -12.77 6.90
CA THR A 24 -11.93 -14.23 6.92
C THR A 24 -10.56 -14.68 6.43
N PHE A 25 -10.07 -14.09 5.34
CA PHE A 25 -8.74 -14.41 4.80
C PHE A 25 -7.62 -14.05 5.77
N LEU A 26 -7.72 -12.87 6.41
CA LEU A 26 -6.69 -12.39 7.32
C LEU A 26 -6.74 -13.09 8.68
N ASP A 27 -7.91 -13.54 9.13
CA ASP A 27 -8.08 -14.28 10.38
C ASP A 27 -7.35 -15.63 10.39
N GLU A 28 -7.01 -16.16 9.23
CA GLU A 28 -6.23 -17.40 9.12
C GLU A 28 -4.75 -17.22 9.49
N ALA A 29 -4.28 -15.99 9.63
CA ALA A 29 -2.90 -15.72 10.02
C ALA A 29 -2.66 -16.11 11.49
N ASN A 30 -1.55 -16.79 11.77
CA ASN A 30 -1.21 -17.27 13.11
C ASN A 30 -0.38 -16.30 13.93
N ASN A 31 0.30 -15.36 13.27
CA ASN A 31 1.15 -14.35 13.92
C ASN A 31 1.19 -13.08 13.10
N LEU A 32 1.84 -12.04 13.64
CA LEU A 32 1.93 -10.74 12.98
C LEU A 32 2.62 -10.81 11.64
N ASP A 33 3.71 -11.57 11.54
CA ASP A 33 4.49 -11.70 10.31
C ASP A 33 3.62 -12.31 9.19
N GLN A 34 2.87 -13.37 9.49
CA GLN A 34 1.94 -13.98 8.54
C GLN A 34 0.81 -13.02 8.17
N LEU A 35 0.28 -12.29 9.15
CA LEU A 35 -0.77 -11.29 8.90
C LEU A 35 -0.28 -10.24 7.90
N MET A 36 0.93 -9.72 8.07
CA MET A 36 1.47 -8.71 7.17
C MET A 36 1.71 -9.25 5.77
N LYS A 37 2.25 -10.44 5.64
CA LYS A 37 2.45 -11.09 4.35
C LYS A 37 1.13 -11.36 3.63
N ARG A 38 0.13 -11.86 4.35
CA ARG A 38 -1.20 -12.07 3.79
C ARG A 38 -1.87 -10.77 3.38
N SER A 39 -1.71 -9.73 4.18
CA SER A 39 -2.26 -8.41 3.89
C SER A 39 -1.66 -7.81 2.62
N ALA A 40 -0.34 -7.90 2.47
CA ALA A 40 0.34 -7.41 1.26
C ALA A 40 -0.11 -8.18 0.03
N LYS A 41 -0.19 -9.51 0.12
CA LYS A 41 -0.65 -10.34 -0.99
C LYS A 41 -2.09 -10.04 -1.36
N LEU A 42 -2.95 -9.90 -0.37
CA LEU A 42 -4.36 -9.58 -0.58
C LEU A 42 -4.52 -8.23 -1.28
N LEU A 43 -3.81 -7.21 -0.81
CA LEU A 43 -3.83 -5.88 -1.42
C LEU A 43 -3.36 -5.93 -2.88
N ALA A 44 -2.26 -6.64 -3.14
CA ALA A 44 -1.74 -6.78 -4.49
C ALA A 44 -2.74 -7.48 -5.41
N ASP A 45 -3.41 -8.52 -4.92
CA ASP A 45 -4.40 -9.28 -5.70
C ASP A 45 -5.66 -8.47 -5.95
N LEU A 46 -6.15 -7.74 -4.94
CA LEU A 46 -7.37 -6.92 -5.07
C LEU A 46 -7.18 -5.73 -6.01
N THR A 47 -6.04 -5.08 -5.92
CA THR A 47 -5.77 -3.85 -6.68
C THR A 47 -5.07 -4.10 -8.00
N LYS A 48 -4.52 -5.30 -8.21
CA LYS A 48 -3.66 -5.64 -9.35
C LYS A 48 -2.43 -4.74 -9.45
N GLN A 49 -1.91 -4.31 -8.31
CA GLN A 49 -0.77 -3.41 -8.20
C GLN A 49 0.27 -3.99 -7.24
N VAL A 50 1.33 -3.23 -6.98
CA VAL A 50 2.33 -3.59 -5.96
C VAL A 50 1.85 -3.11 -4.60
N ALA A 51 1.90 -4.00 -3.61
CA ALA A 51 1.57 -3.65 -2.23
C ALA A 51 2.81 -3.70 -1.35
N VAL A 52 2.98 -2.69 -0.51
CA VAL A 52 4.08 -2.60 0.45
C VAL A 52 3.50 -2.34 1.83
N ILE A 53 3.97 -3.08 2.84
CA ILE A 53 3.55 -2.88 4.23
C ILE A 53 4.79 -2.78 5.10
N THR A 54 4.84 -1.74 5.94
CA THR A 54 5.84 -1.64 7.00
C THR A 54 5.19 -2.00 8.34
N TYR A 55 5.93 -2.65 9.23
CA TYR A 55 5.43 -3.03 10.54
C TYR A 55 6.56 -3.13 11.55
N PRO A 56 6.27 -2.91 12.86
CA PRO A 56 7.31 -2.94 13.88
C PRO A 56 7.80 -4.37 14.13
N ILE A 57 9.09 -4.49 14.45
CA ILE A 57 9.66 -5.77 14.93
C ILE A 57 9.35 -5.86 16.43
N THR A 58 8.60 -6.90 16.82
CA THR A 58 8.29 -7.14 18.22
C THR A 58 9.47 -7.80 18.92
N GLY A 59 9.85 -7.29 20.09
CA GLY A 59 10.80 -7.93 21.01
C GLY A 59 12.24 -7.45 20.94
N GLU A 60 12.62 -6.64 20.00
CA GLU A 60 13.95 -6.02 19.94
C GLU A 60 13.84 -4.51 19.88
N GLY A 61 14.85 -3.84 20.37
CA GLY A 61 14.90 -2.42 20.66
C GLY A 61 14.17 -1.51 19.66
N SER A 62 13.65 -0.44 20.21
CA SER A 62 12.88 0.58 19.51
C SER A 62 13.51 1.05 18.22
N GLY A 63 12.73 1.12 17.15
CA GLY A 63 13.11 1.76 15.90
C GLY A 63 13.37 0.84 14.72
N SER A 64 13.32 -0.48 14.91
CA SER A 64 13.44 -1.43 13.81
C SER A 64 12.09 -1.71 13.18
N GLU A 65 12.00 -1.53 11.88
CA GLU A 65 10.79 -1.85 11.11
C GLU A 65 11.09 -2.95 10.12
N LYS A 66 10.14 -3.87 10.00
CA LYS A 66 10.14 -4.85 8.92
C LYS A 66 9.27 -4.35 7.78
N MET A 67 9.52 -4.89 6.61
CA MET A 67 8.79 -4.52 5.41
C MET A 67 8.48 -5.78 4.62
N THR A 68 7.28 -5.85 4.07
CA THR A 68 6.91 -6.88 3.12
C THR A 68 6.38 -6.23 1.85
N ILE A 69 6.70 -6.84 0.71
CA ILE A 69 6.27 -6.37 -0.60
C ILE A 69 5.67 -7.53 -1.37
N SER A 70 4.61 -7.28 -2.10
CA SER A 70 3.95 -8.29 -2.91
C SER A 70 3.43 -7.68 -4.20
N GLY A 71 3.31 -8.50 -5.23
CA GLY A 71 2.70 -8.07 -6.49
C GLY A 71 3.63 -7.35 -7.46
N THR A 72 4.95 -7.47 -7.31
CA THR A 72 5.90 -6.85 -8.24
C THR A 72 5.66 -7.30 -9.69
N ALA A 73 5.16 -8.52 -9.89
CA ALA A 73 4.79 -9.01 -11.22
C ALA A 73 3.65 -8.20 -11.86
N ASN A 74 2.84 -7.51 -11.07
CA ASN A 74 1.77 -6.65 -11.59
C ASN A 74 2.33 -5.46 -12.36
N LEU A 75 3.50 -4.96 -11.99
CA LEU A 75 4.19 -3.91 -12.76
C LEU A 75 4.62 -4.40 -14.13
N ALA A 76 5.08 -5.63 -14.22
CA ALA A 76 5.46 -6.22 -15.51
C ALA A 76 4.23 -6.35 -16.43
N ARG A 77 3.06 -6.66 -15.86
CA ARG A 77 1.80 -6.71 -16.62
C ARG A 77 1.35 -5.33 -17.09
N SER A 78 1.77 -4.29 -16.40
CA SER A 78 1.48 -2.89 -16.73
C SER A 78 2.56 -2.28 -17.64
N GLY A 79 3.40 -3.10 -18.27
CA GLY A 79 4.54 -2.64 -19.06
C GLY A 79 4.20 -1.68 -20.18
N GLU A 80 3.01 -1.78 -20.77
CA GLU A 80 2.55 -0.86 -21.81
C GLU A 80 2.37 0.56 -21.26
N ASP A 81 1.89 0.69 -20.01
CA ASP A 81 1.68 1.98 -19.37
C ASP A 81 2.97 2.59 -18.83
N LEU A 82 3.94 1.75 -18.48
CA LEU A 82 5.19 2.19 -17.87
C LEU A 82 6.35 2.31 -18.86
N GLY A 83 6.28 1.55 -19.97
CA GLY A 83 7.29 1.61 -21.03
C GLY A 83 8.70 1.34 -20.53
N THR A 84 9.64 2.24 -20.85
CA THR A 84 11.05 2.14 -20.45
C THR A 84 11.26 2.43 -18.96
N SER A 85 10.23 2.88 -18.24
CA SER A 85 10.32 3.20 -16.82
C SER A 85 10.25 1.98 -15.90
N LEU A 86 9.91 0.80 -16.46
CA LEU A 86 9.69 -0.41 -15.65
C LEU A 86 10.95 -0.83 -14.87
N SER A 87 12.09 -0.91 -15.56
CA SER A 87 13.35 -1.33 -14.92
C SER A 87 13.79 -0.41 -13.78
N PRO A 88 13.82 0.93 -13.98
CA PRO A 88 14.12 1.85 -12.89
C PRO A 88 13.14 1.76 -11.71
N ILE A 89 11.86 1.50 -11.97
CA ILE A 89 10.86 1.33 -10.92
C ILE A 89 11.17 0.07 -10.09
N LEU A 90 11.45 -1.04 -10.75
CA LEU A 90 11.78 -2.29 -10.06
C LEU A 90 13.05 -2.14 -9.22
N GLU A 91 14.07 -1.44 -9.75
CA GLU A 91 15.28 -1.15 -8.99
C GLU A 91 14.99 -0.31 -7.74
N ALA A 92 14.14 0.72 -7.85
CA ALA A 92 13.76 1.54 -6.72
C ALA A 92 13.04 0.72 -5.65
N LEU A 93 12.19 -0.23 -6.05
CA LEU A 93 11.46 -1.09 -5.12
C LEU A 93 12.34 -2.10 -4.39
N GLU A 94 13.50 -2.42 -4.92
CA GLU A 94 14.46 -3.29 -4.25
C GLU A 94 15.21 -2.55 -3.11
N GLU A 95 15.20 -1.23 -3.10
CA GLU A 95 15.88 -0.44 -2.08
C GLU A 95 14.96 -0.15 -0.90
N GLN A 96 15.26 -0.75 0.25
CA GLN A 96 14.49 -0.57 1.48
C GLN A 96 14.38 0.91 1.89
N VAL A 97 15.45 1.66 1.72
CA VAL A 97 15.48 3.10 2.06
C VAL A 97 14.45 3.89 1.26
N VAL A 98 14.31 3.57 -0.03
CA VAL A 98 13.30 4.21 -0.90
C VAL A 98 11.90 3.91 -0.40
N LEU A 99 11.61 2.65 -0.10
CA LEU A 99 10.30 2.22 0.38
C LEU A 99 9.94 2.87 1.72
N LEU A 100 10.87 2.93 2.65
CA LEU A 100 10.65 3.60 3.93
C LEU A 100 10.37 5.09 3.75
N ARG A 101 11.05 5.73 2.81
CA ARG A 101 10.84 7.13 2.50
C ARG A 101 9.46 7.38 1.87
N LEU A 102 9.00 6.48 0.99
CA LEU A 102 7.68 6.57 0.36
C LEU A 102 6.55 6.49 1.39
N LEU A 103 6.72 5.67 2.41
CA LEU A 103 5.70 5.43 3.43
C LEU A 103 5.89 6.30 4.69
N GLY A 104 6.95 7.09 4.75
CA GLY A 104 7.36 7.77 5.98
C GLY A 104 6.43 8.87 6.47
N ASP A 105 5.63 9.47 5.60
CA ASP A 105 4.68 10.52 5.96
C ASP A 105 3.22 10.02 6.03
N ALA A 106 3.02 8.71 6.02
CA ALA A 106 1.69 8.13 6.13
C ALA A 106 1.08 8.42 7.51
N ASN A 107 -0.21 8.71 7.52
CA ASN A 107 -1.00 8.89 8.73
C ASN A 107 -2.35 8.16 8.58
N ASP A 108 -3.31 8.43 9.44
CA ASP A 108 -4.62 7.77 9.41
C ASP A 108 -5.49 8.17 8.21
N THR A 109 -5.08 9.17 7.46
CA THR A 109 -5.78 9.62 6.25
C THR A 109 -5.12 9.02 5.01
N VAL A 110 -5.92 8.48 4.08
CA VAL A 110 -5.41 7.97 2.82
C VAL A 110 -4.85 9.13 1.99
N LYS A 111 -3.60 8.99 1.57
CA LYS A 111 -2.92 9.97 0.72
C LYS A 111 -2.65 9.36 -0.65
N VAL A 112 -2.75 10.20 -1.69
CA VAL A 112 -2.48 9.80 -3.06
C VAL A 112 -1.47 10.76 -3.68
N ARG A 113 -0.40 10.21 -4.25
CA ARG A 113 0.59 10.96 -5.03
C ARG A 113 0.60 10.42 -6.45
N ILE A 114 0.35 11.29 -7.40
CA ILE A 114 0.18 10.91 -8.81
C ILE A 114 1.35 11.45 -9.64
N GLY A 115 2.07 10.53 -10.28
CA GLY A 115 3.08 10.90 -11.27
C GLY A 115 4.14 11.86 -10.73
N GLY A 116 4.18 13.08 -11.27
CA GLY A 116 5.16 14.09 -10.89
C GLY A 116 5.07 14.60 -9.45
N GLU A 117 4.01 14.26 -8.71
CA GLU A 117 3.90 14.55 -7.28
C GLU A 117 4.82 13.68 -6.42
N GLN A 118 5.37 12.61 -6.99
CA GLN A 118 6.30 11.73 -6.30
C GLN A 118 7.67 12.40 -6.13
N SER A 119 8.26 12.23 -4.94
CA SER A 119 9.59 12.76 -4.64
C SER A 119 10.72 11.98 -5.30
N GLU A 120 10.52 10.69 -5.57
CA GLU A 120 11.51 9.84 -6.23
C GLU A 120 11.42 9.97 -7.74
N SER A 121 12.53 10.37 -8.40
CA SER A 121 12.55 10.60 -9.84
C SER A 121 12.21 9.33 -10.65
N ASN A 122 12.60 8.15 -10.17
CA ASN A 122 12.34 6.89 -10.84
C ASN A 122 10.86 6.45 -10.77
N LEU A 123 10.06 7.12 -9.93
CA LEU A 123 8.66 6.75 -9.70
C LEU A 123 7.66 7.73 -10.31
N ARG A 124 8.11 8.70 -11.09
CA ARG A 124 7.24 9.73 -11.68
C ARG A 124 6.23 9.20 -12.70
N GLN A 125 6.45 7.99 -13.20
CA GLN A 125 5.49 7.32 -14.09
C GLN A 125 4.46 6.49 -13.32
N THR A 126 4.52 6.54 -11.99
CA THR A 126 3.65 5.75 -11.12
C THR A 126 2.83 6.64 -10.21
N SER A 127 1.84 6.04 -9.57
CA SER A 127 1.07 6.66 -8.50
C SER A 127 1.16 5.80 -7.24
N LEU A 128 1.09 6.47 -6.10
CA LEU A 128 1.22 5.84 -4.78
C LEU A 128 0.00 6.19 -3.93
N VAL A 129 -0.65 5.18 -3.38
CA VAL A 129 -1.74 5.34 -2.41
C VAL A 129 -1.24 4.80 -1.07
N THR A 130 -1.23 5.63 -0.04
CA THR A 130 -0.69 5.26 1.28
C THR A 130 -1.67 5.57 2.40
N VAL A 131 -1.58 4.79 3.47
CA VAL A 131 -2.28 5.07 4.73
C VAL A 131 -1.48 4.45 5.88
N GLY A 132 -1.45 5.13 7.01
CA GLY A 132 -0.90 4.59 8.24
C GLY A 132 -1.95 3.76 8.99
N TYR A 133 -1.50 2.86 9.86
CA TYR A 133 -2.40 2.06 10.69
C TYR A 133 -1.90 2.04 12.14
N GLY A 134 -2.79 1.70 13.06
CA GLY A 134 -2.52 1.75 14.50
C GLY A 134 -3.12 3.00 15.11
N ALA A 135 -2.35 3.70 15.93
CA ALA A 135 -2.83 4.94 16.57
C ALA A 135 -2.92 6.08 15.55
N ALA A 136 -4.01 6.84 15.60
CA ALA A 136 -4.30 7.90 14.63
C ALA A 136 -3.21 8.98 14.56
N GLU A 137 -2.67 9.40 15.70
CA GLU A 137 -1.66 10.47 15.76
C GLU A 137 -0.23 9.96 15.56
N SER A 138 0.01 8.68 15.85
CA SER A 138 1.32 8.06 15.75
C SER A 138 1.18 6.66 15.18
N PRO A 139 1.07 6.53 13.85
CA PRO A 139 0.89 5.22 13.24
C PRO A 139 2.03 4.26 13.59
N VAL A 140 1.67 3.00 13.82
CA VAL A 140 2.62 1.93 14.12
C VAL A 140 3.34 1.47 12.86
N GLY A 141 2.67 1.56 11.73
CA GLY A 141 3.21 1.20 10.43
C GLY A 141 2.38 1.81 9.31
N ALA A 142 2.68 1.44 8.07
CA ALA A 142 2.02 1.99 6.90
C ALA A 142 1.79 0.93 5.84
N LEU A 143 0.73 1.16 5.05
CA LEU A 143 0.41 0.38 3.86
C LEU A 143 0.53 1.28 2.63
N GLY A 144 1.00 0.72 1.53
CA GLY A 144 1.09 1.45 0.27
C GLY A 144 0.76 0.58 -0.93
N ILE A 145 0.15 1.19 -1.92
CA ILE A 145 -0.12 0.60 -3.22
C ILE A 145 0.59 1.45 -4.26
N LEU A 146 1.43 0.83 -5.08
CA LEU A 146 2.14 1.49 -6.17
C LEU A 146 1.72 0.88 -7.50
N GLY A 147 1.35 1.72 -8.46
CA GLY A 147 0.96 1.28 -9.78
C GLY A 147 1.10 2.40 -10.81
N PRO A 148 0.70 2.14 -12.07
CA PRO A 148 0.75 3.17 -13.10
C PRO A 148 -0.24 4.29 -12.80
N THR A 149 -0.04 5.46 -13.42
CA THR A 149 -0.92 6.61 -13.19
C THR A 149 -2.38 6.35 -13.57
N ARG A 150 -2.65 5.33 -14.37
CA ARG A 150 -3.99 4.93 -14.79
C ARG A 150 -4.63 3.87 -13.87
N MET A 151 -4.16 3.72 -12.64
CA MET A 151 -4.76 2.75 -11.72
C MET A 151 -6.18 3.14 -11.31
N ASP A 152 -6.92 2.15 -10.80
CA ASP A 152 -8.23 2.39 -10.17
C ASP A 152 -8.02 2.97 -8.77
N TYR A 153 -8.04 4.31 -8.65
CA TYR A 153 -7.79 5.00 -7.40
C TYR A 153 -8.88 4.72 -6.36
N ALA A 154 -10.14 4.70 -6.79
CA ALA A 154 -11.25 4.45 -5.88
C ALA A 154 -11.14 3.07 -5.24
N GLY A 155 -10.92 2.04 -6.03
CA GLY A 155 -10.73 0.68 -5.54
C GLY A 155 -9.49 0.53 -4.66
N SER A 156 -8.39 1.15 -5.06
CA SER A 156 -7.13 1.12 -4.29
C SER A 156 -7.29 1.80 -2.93
N MET A 157 -7.91 2.98 -2.90
CA MET A 157 -8.18 3.70 -1.64
C MET A 157 -9.07 2.89 -0.70
N ALA A 158 -10.14 2.27 -1.24
CA ALA A 158 -11.03 1.44 -0.45
C ALA A 158 -10.31 0.20 0.12
N ALA A 159 -9.48 -0.45 -0.70
CA ALA A 159 -8.73 -1.63 -0.29
C ALA A 159 -7.72 -1.31 0.81
N VAL A 160 -6.91 -0.26 0.66
CA VAL A 160 -5.93 0.10 1.69
C VAL A 160 -6.62 0.51 2.99
N SER A 161 -7.74 1.21 2.91
CA SER A 161 -8.50 1.61 4.10
C SER A 161 -9.03 0.40 4.87
N ALA A 162 -9.61 -0.57 4.15
CA ALA A 162 -10.17 -1.78 4.77
C ALA A 162 -9.08 -2.62 5.46
N VAL A 163 -7.96 -2.84 4.78
CA VAL A 163 -6.86 -3.63 5.35
C VAL A 163 -6.19 -2.88 6.51
N ALA A 164 -6.02 -1.57 6.40
CA ALA A 164 -5.45 -0.75 7.48
C ALA A 164 -6.30 -0.84 8.76
N ARG A 165 -7.61 -0.81 8.64
CA ARG A 165 -8.52 -0.95 9.78
C ARG A 165 -8.38 -2.32 10.45
N TYR A 166 -8.31 -3.37 9.64
CA TYR A 166 -8.16 -4.73 10.16
C TYR A 166 -6.83 -4.89 10.89
N VAL A 167 -5.74 -4.50 10.25
CA VAL A 167 -4.39 -4.60 10.82
C VAL A 167 -4.27 -3.74 12.09
N GLY A 168 -4.84 -2.54 12.07
CA GLY A 168 -4.83 -1.65 13.22
C GLY A 168 -5.56 -2.23 14.43
N ARG A 169 -6.63 -2.98 14.21
CA ARG A 169 -7.35 -3.67 15.30
C ARG A 169 -6.57 -4.86 15.84
N TYR A 170 -5.80 -5.52 15.00
CA TYR A 170 -4.99 -6.67 15.41
C TYR A 170 -3.84 -6.26 16.34
N ILE A 171 -3.28 -5.09 16.11
CA ILE A 171 -2.20 -4.53 16.91
C ILE A 171 -2.76 -3.73 18.07
#